data_bcd59579211a6a050b22e1b148ec73ec
#
_entry.id   bcd59579211a6a050b22e1b148ec73ec
#
_cell.length_a   1.000
_cell.length_b   1.000
_cell.length_c   1.000
_cell.angle_alpha   90.00
_cell.angle_beta   90.00
_cell.angle_gamma   90.00
#
_symmetry.space_group_name_H-M   'P 1'
#
loop_
_entity.id
_entity.type
_entity.pdbx_description
1 polymer ?
#
loop_
_entity_poly.entity_id
_entity_poly.type
_entity_poly.pdbx_seq_one_letter_code
_entity_poly.pdbx_strand_id
1 'polypeptide(L)'
;IDKMAVSNTEATVESTVDRVNSDLLDIRQIFNAANYNIVQEFDISSEKFAEQFSLLYEVNSDKIESLALYGNEGRLIASEPVAVEKENIDVTGQDWYKNAESAIENVHFSVPHIQNLYEDGLYRYHWVVSLSRYVDINDGEIPGSGVLLVDMKYSVIEDVLKQINDSSEGIYYYMISRDGQMIYHPRKTEMARGLFEENSLKASGYEEGTYEITTDGHKESVVVGNIAYTGWKLIGVVPESVQTARINNFRYYIFTTIMVLMMMLLEGNRLISRKISKPIRKLDESVKTYEAGGKPDIYIGGSSEIRHLGYSVQRSYERIETLMEEIIRQQNERRKSELDALQSQINPHFLYNTLESITWMVEAQKNE
;
A
#
# COMPACT_ATOMS: atom_id res chain seq x y z
N ILE A 1 14.70 9.03 1.57
CA ILE A 1 14.63 7.64 2.03
C ILE A 1 13.19 7.38 2.38
N ASP A 2 12.59 6.39 1.77
CA ASP A 2 11.23 5.96 2.14
C ASP A 2 11.31 5.22 3.48
N LYS A 3 11.16 5.98 4.57
CA LYS A 3 11.16 5.44 5.94
C LYS A 3 10.18 4.28 6.12
N MET A 4 9.11 4.26 5.32
CA MET A 4 8.09 3.23 5.40
C MET A 4 8.59 1.89 4.82
N ALA A 5 9.33 1.90 3.70
CA ALA A 5 9.90 0.68 3.14
C ALA A 5 10.94 0.06 4.09
N VAL A 6 11.80 0.89 4.67
CA VAL A 6 12.80 0.46 5.66
C VAL A 6 12.10 -0.08 6.92
N SER A 7 11.12 0.63 7.48
CA SER A 7 10.38 0.18 8.66
C SER A 7 9.61 -1.14 8.42
N ASN A 8 9.03 -1.33 7.24
CA ASN A 8 8.41 -2.61 6.88
C ASN A 8 9.44 -3.74 6.77
N THR A 9 10.64 -3.43 6.25
CA THR A 9 11.73 -4.40 6.17
C THR A 9 12.25 -4.76 7.57
N GLU A 10 12.36 -3.78 8.49
CA GLU A 10 12.69 -4.02 9.91
C GLU A 10 11.68 -4.99 10.55
N ALA A 11 10.38 -4.72 10.42
CA ALA A 11 9.34 -5.60 10.95
C ALA A 11 9.37 -7.01 10.32
N THR A 12 9.66 -7.12 9.02
CA THR A 12 9.78 -8.41 8.33
C THR A 12 11.02 -9.17 8.81
N VAL A 13 12.16 -8.49 8.95
CA VAL A 13 13.39 -9.11 9.48
C VAL A 13 13.17 -9.59 10.90
N GLU A 14 12.61 -8.77 11.79
CA GLU A 14 12.33 -9.13 13.19
C GLU A 14 11.40 -10.35 13.28
N SER A 15 10.26 -10.33 12.60
CA SER A 15 9.31 -11.45 12.62
C SER A 15 9.89 -12.74 12.02
N THR A 16 10.76 -12.62 11.02
CA THR A 16 11.42 -13.77 10.39
C THR A 16 12.51 -14.34 11.29
N VAL A 17 13.29 -13.48 11.94
CA VAL A 17 14.27 -13.88 12.96
C VAL A 17 13.59 -14.67 14.07
N ASP A 18 12.46 -14.19 14.59
CA ASP A 18 11.70 -14.87 15.64
C ASP A 18 11.21 -16.25 15.18
N ARG A 19 10.69 -16.34 13.93
CA ARG A 19 10.24 -17.61 13.37
C ARG A 19 11.39 -18.60 13.21
N VAL A 20 12.51 -18.20 12.62
CA VAL A 20 13.68 -19.06 12.46
C VAL A 20 14.25 -19.48 13.81
N ASN A 21 14.31 -18.57 14.79
CA ASN A 21 14.71 -18.90 16.16
C ASN A 21 13.80 -19.95 16.80
N SER A 22 12.47 -19.85 16.57
CA SER A 22 11.51 -20.86 17.04
C SER A 22 11.75 -22.22 16.40
N ASP A 23 11.95 -22.26 15.07
CA ASP A 23 12.23 -23.51 14.35
C ASP A 23 13.54 -24.15 14.82
N LEU A 24 14.60 -23.36 14.99
CA LEU A 24 15.89 -23.85 15.54
C LEU A 24 15.78 -24.33 17.00
N LEU A 25 14.93 -23.67 17.79
CA LEU A 25 14.68 -24.13 19.18
C LEU A 25 13.97 -25.47 19.19
N ASP A 26 13.00 -25.69 18.32
CA ASP A 26 12.31 -26.98 18.18
C ASP A 26 13.32 -28.09 17.84
N ILE A 27 14.21 -27.88 16.89
CA ILE A 27 15.24 -28.84 16.51
C ILE A 27 16.21 -29.12 17.69
N ARG A 28 16.57 -28.06 18.43
CA ARG A 28 17.39 -28.21 19.65
C ARG A 28 16.68 -29.02 20.75
N GLN A 29 15.35 -28.88 20.85
CA GLN A 29 14.56 -29.70 21.78
C GLN A 29 14.56 -31.17 21.35
N ILE A 30 14.43 -31.47 20.05
CA ILE A 30 14.58 -32.86 19.53
C ILE A 30 15.95 -33.40 19.85
N PHE A 31 17.01 -32.62 19.62
CA PHE A 31 18.38 -33.01 19.96
C PHE A 31 18.53 -33.31 21.45
N ASN A 32 18.00 -32.45 22.32
CA ASN A 32 18.07 -32.65 23.76
C ASN A 32 17.27 -33.88 24.21
N ALA A 33 16.11 -34.15 23.61
CA ALA A 33 15.32 -35.34 23.85
C ALA A 33 16.12 -36.62 23.46
N ALA A 34 16.75 -36.60 22.27
CA ALA A 34 17.63 -37.71 21.87
C ALA A 34 18.77 -37.94 22.85
N ASN A 35 19.45 -36.86 23.26
CA ASN A 35 20.60 -36.97 24.16
C ASN A 35 20.19 -37.43 25.57
N TYR A 36 19.33 -36.67 26.25
CA TYR A 36 19.06 -36.89 27.69
C TYR A 36 18.06 -38.01 27.97
N ASN A 37 17.03 -38.15 27.13
CA ASN A 37 15.93 -39.08 27.39
C ASN A 37 16.14 -40.44 26.70
N ILE A 38 17.11 -40.55 25.75
CA ILE A 38 17.34 -41.80 25.01
C ILE A 38 18.78 -42.26 25.15
N VAL A 39 19.78 -41.49 24.68
CA VAL A 39 21.19 -41.92 24.61
C VAL A 39 21.78 -42.09 26.00
N GLN A 40 21.47 -41.24 26.97
CA GLN A 40 21.97 -41.34 28.34
C GLN A 40 21.11 -42.26 29.21
N GLU A 41 19.82 -42.41 28.93
CA GLU A 41 18.89 -43.16 29.77
C GLU A 41 18.90 -44.65 29.46
N PHE A 42 18.93 -45.06 28.20
CA PHE A 42 18.85 -46.47 27.80
C PHE A 42 20.19 -47.00 27.31
N ASP A 43 20.46 -48.27 27.67
CA ASP A 43 21.54 -49.01 27.08
C ASP A 43 21.36 -49.10 25.55
N ILE A 44 22.38 -48.67 24.81
CA ILE A 44 22.34 -48.57 23.33
C ILE A 44 22.14 -49.94 22.65
N SER A 45 22.41 -51.05 23.33
CA SER A 45 22.16 -52.41 22.84
C SER A 45 20.73 -52.89 23.08
N SER A 46 19.92 -52.11 23.84
CA SER A 46 18.56 -52.52 24.23
C SER A 46 17.54 -52.26 23.11
N GLU A 47 16.52 -53.12 23.04
CA GLU A 47 15.36 -52.92 22.14
C GLU A 47 14.64 -51.63 22.46
N LYS A 48 14.58 -51.19 23.70
CA LYS A 48 14.01 -49.95 24.15
C LYS A 48 14.69 -48.71 23.56
N PHE A 49 16.04 -48.73 23.51
CA PHE A 49 16.80 -47.66 22.87
C PHE A 49 16.40 -47.54 21.41
N ALA A 50 16.41 -48.65 20.66
CA ALA A 50 16.06 -48.65 19.23
C ALA A 50 14.63 -48.17 19.01
N GLU A 51 13.64 -48.61 19.82
CA GLU A 51 12.26 -48.21 19.74
C GLU A 51 12.08 -46.69 19.99
N GLN A 52 12.68 -46.14 21.04
CA GLN A 52 12.55 -44.73 21.39
C GLN A 52 13.29 -43.82 20.39
N PHE A 53 14.44 -44.28 19.90
CA PHE A 53 15.22 -43.55 18.88
C PHE A 53 14.46 -43.46 17.56
N SER A 54 13.86 -44.57 17.11
CA SER A 54 13.00 -44.61 15.93
C SER A 54 11.72 -43.77 16.09
N LEU A 55 11.06 -43.87 17.26
CA LEU A 55 9.86 -43.08 17.54
C LEU A 55 10.12 -41.56 17.50
N LEU A 56 11.25 -41.13 18.08
CA LEU A 56 11.65 -39.73 18.08
C LEU A 56 11.85 -39.22 16.64
N TYR A 57 12.48 -40.02 15.78
CA TYR A 57 12.62 -39.67 14.36
C TYR A 57 11.29 -39.64 13.65
N GLU A 58 10.44 -40.68 13.78
CA GLU A 58 9.16 -40.77 13.09
C GLU A 58 8.24 -39.56 13.38
N VAL A 59 8.14 -39.15 14.64
CA VAL A 59 7.31 -38.03 15.09
C VAL A 59 7.81 -36.71 14.54
N ASN A 60 9.10 -36.58 14.24
CA ASN A 60 9.72 -35.33 13.78
C ASN A 60 10.26 -35.42 12.34
N SER A 61 9.86 -36.44 11.60
CA SER A 61 10.34 -36.69 10.21
C SER A 61 9.96 -35.62 9.20
N ASP A 62 9.04 -34.69 9.54
CA ASP A 62 8.73 -33.48 8.78
C ASP A 62 9.85 -32.42 8.88
N LYS A 63 10.57 -32.35 10.01
CA LYS A 63 11.60 -31.37 10.31
C LYS A 63 13.02 -31.90 10.18
N ILE A 64 13.26 -33.17 10.51
CA ILE A 64 14.59 -33.78 10.46
C ILE A 64 14.71 -34.78 9.31
N GLU A 65 15.88 -34.82 8.70
CA GLU A 65 16.24 -35.76 7.62
C GLU A 65 16.80 -37.06 8.22
N SER A 66 17.66 -36.94 9.24
CA SER A 66 18.21 -38.07 9.93
C SER A 66 18.58 -37.76 11.37
N LEU A 67 18.63 -38.82 12.16
CA LEU A 67 19.12 -38.84 13.53
C LEU A 67 20.18 -39.97 13.63
N ALA A 68 21.38 -39.65 14.05
CA ALA A 68 22.46 -40.65 14.13
C ALA A 68 23.30 -40.49 15.38
N LEU A 69 23.76 -41.63 15.90
CA LEU A 69 24.71 -41.73 17.00
C LEU A 69 25.98 -42.40 16.50
N TYR A 70 27.10 -41.71 16.63
CA TYR A 70 28.42 -42.20 16.29
C TYR A 70 29.22 -42.40 17.57
N GLY A 71 29.91 -43.53 17.68
CA GLY A 71 30.88 -43.77 18.73
C GLY A 71 32.20 -43.06 18.45
N ASN A 72 33.14 -43.29 19.36
CA ASN A 72 34.53 -42.89 19.15
C ASN A 72 35.07 -43.47 17.82
N GLU A 73 35.98 -42.77 17.18
CA GLU A 73 36.56 -43.14 15.87
C GLU A 73 35.54 -43.15 14.70
N GLY A 74 34.36 -42.52 14.89
CA GLY A 74 33.37 -42.34 13.81
C GLY A 74 32.59 -43.60 13.41
N ARG A 75 32.54 -44.63 14.29
CA ARG A 75 31.74 -45.83 14.07
C ARG A 75 30.25 -45.54 14.29
N LEU A 76 29.42 -45.82 13.32
CA LEU A 76 27.97 -45.69 13.44
C LEU A 76 27.43 -46.70 14.45
N ILE A 77 26.72 -46.21 15.49
CA ILE A 77 26.04 -47.01 16.52
C ILE A 77 24.58 -47.21 16.14
N ALA A 78 23.89 -46.10 15.82
CA ALA A 78 22.49 -46.09 15.44
C ALA A 78 22.22 -44.99 14.44
N SER A 79 21.26 -45.20 13.52
CA SER A 79 20.75 -44.19 12.63
C SER A 79 19.26 -44.38 12.33
N GLU A 80 18.52 -43.29 12.27
CA GLU A 80 17.16 -43.23 11.77
C GLU A 80 17.04 -42.12 10.69
N PRO A 81 16.47 -42.43 9.52
CA PRO A 81 16.02 -43.77 9.11
C PRO A 81 17.21 -44.75 9.05
N VAL A 82 16.90 -46.01 9.25
CA VAL A 82 17.93 -47.06 9.10
C VAL A 82 18.49 -46.98 7.69
N ALA A 83 19.76 -46.65 7.56
CA ALA A 83 20.42 -46.42 6.30
C ALA A 83 21.79 -47.10 6.24
N VAL A 84 22.21 -47.39 5.04
CA VAL A 84 23.55 -47.97 4.81
C VAL A 84 24.53 -46.82 4.62
N GLU A 85 25.59 -46.79 5.42
CA GLU A 85 26.69 -45.85 5.22
C GLU A 85 27.37 -46.10 3.86
N LYS A 86 27.75 -45.04 3.21
CA LYS A 86 28.55 -45.13 1.99
C LYS A 86 29.93 -45.70 2.29
N GLU A 87 30.44 -46.54 1.42
CA GLU A 87 31.79 -47.05 1.56
C GLU A 87 32.84 -45.92 1.53
N ASN A 88 33.83 -46.01 2.40
CA ASN A 88 35.02 -45.13 2.48
C ASN A 88 34.69 -43.66 2.89
N ILE A 89 33.66 -43.43 3.68
CA ILE A 89 33.45 -42.12 4.28
C ILE A 89 34.39 -41.93 5.48
N ASP A 90 35.10 -40.81 5.48
CA ASP A 90 35.80 -40.32 6.66
C ASP A 90 34.84 -39.50 7.51
N VAL A 91 34.15 -40.14 8.46
CA VAL A 91 33.20 -39.49 9.37
C VAL A 91 33.92 -38.52 10.31
N THR A 92 35.09 -38.89 10.80
CA THR A 92 35.91 -38.10 11.74
C THR A 92 36.50 -36.86 11.04
N GLY A 93 36.65 -36.94 9.75
CA GLY A 93 37.06 -35.81 8.88
C GLY A 93 36.00 -34.76 8.65
N GLN A 94 34.72 -35.05 8.92
CA GLN A 94 33.62 -34.14 8.70
C GLN A 94 33.64 -32.94 9.67
N ASP A 95 33.26 -31.78 9.21
CA ASP A 95 33.30 -30.55 10.01
C ASP A 95 32.39 -30.64 11.25
N TRP A 96 31.21 -31.23 11.12
CA TRP A 96 30.28 -31.41 12.22
C TRP A 96 30.84 -32.33 13.32
N TYR A 97 31.62 -33.38 12.95
CA TYR A 97 32.24 -34.28 13.89
C TYR A 97 33.40 -33.59 14.64
N LYS A 98 34.29 -32.90 13.91
CA LYS A 98 35.42 -32.15 14.48
C LYS A 98 34.94 -31.02 15.40
N ASN A 99 33.89 -30.33 15.03
CA ASN A 99 33.32 -29.28 15.86
C ASN A 99 32.73 -29.83 17.16
N ALA A 100 32.06 -30.99 17.10
CA ALA A 100 31.53 -31.65 18.28
C ALA A 100 32.64 -32.08 19.25
N GLU A 101 33.76 -32.58 18.75
CA GLU A 101 34.92 -32.97 19.59
C GLU A 101 35.68 -31.75 20.16
N SER A 102 35.74 -30.65 19.40
CA SER A 102 36.53 -29.47 19.77
C SER A 102 35.91 -28.63 20.90
N ALA A 103 34.58 -28.68 21.08
CA ALA A 103 33.86 -27.91 22.10
C ALA A 103 32.69 -28.74 22.67
N ILE A 104 33.04 -29.70 23.51
CA ILE A 104 32.22 -30.81 24.05
C ILE A 104 30.87 -30.32 24.65
N GLU A 105 30.84 -29.15 25.26
CA GLU A 105 29.64 -28.66 25.97
C GLU A 105 28.59 -27.99 25.05
N ASN A 106 28.94 -27.68 23.82
CA ASN A 106 28.08 -26.88 22.92
C ASN A 106 27.46 -27.73 21.81
N VAL A 107 26.23 -27.38 21.42
CA VAL A 107 25.62 -27.86 20.20
C VAL A 107 26.11 -27.00 19.04
N HIS A 108 26.65 -27.64 18.02
CA HIS A 108 27.18 -26.98 16.83
C HIS A 108 26.20 -27.09 15.68
N PHE A 109 25.93 -25.97 15.01
CA PHE A 109 25.15 -25.91 13.78
C PHE A 109 26.09 -25.75 12.59
N SER A 110 25.98 -26.63 11.62
CA SER A 110 26.69 -26.46 10.33
C SER A 110 26.03 -25.45 9.45
N VAL A 111 26.72 -24.97 8.43
CA VAL A 111 26.06 -24.34 7.27
C VAL A 111 25.31 -25.40 6.44
N PRO A 112 24.30 -25.01 5.62
CA PRO A 112 23.60 -25.95 4.76
C PRO A 112 24.56 -26.69 3.83
N HIS A 113 24.46 -28.00 3.80
CA HIS A 113 25.28 -28.87 2.95
C HIS A 113 24.46 -30.07 2.48
N ILE A 114 25.00 -30.79 1.51
CA ILE A 114 24.39 -32.04 1.06
C ILE A 114 24.81 -33.16 2.03
N GLN A 115 23.83 -33.84 2.59
CA GLN A 115 24.12 -35.05 3.36
C GLN A 115 24.74 -36.12 2.46
N ASN A 116 25.93 -36.55 2.78
CA ASN A 116 26.69 -37.52 2.00
C ASN A 116 27.06 -38.79 2.75
N LEU A 117 26.48 -38.98 3.93
CA LEU A 117 26.83 -40.11 4.84
C LEU A 117 26.22 -41.43 4.37
N TYR A 118 25.00 -41.39 3.84
CA TYR A 118 24.23 -42.59 3.55
C TYR A 118 24.03 -42.80 2.04
N GLU A 119 23.82 -44.06 1.67
CA GLU A 119 23.42 -44.41 0.31
C GLU A 119 21.93 -44.03 0.07
N ASP A 120 21.65 -43.26 -0.97
CA ASP A 120 20.29 -43.08 -1.47
C ASP A 120 20.15 -43.81 -2.80
N GLY A 121 19.36 -44.87 -2.83
CA GLY A 121 19.07 -45.62 -4.05
C GLY A 121 18.37 -44.83 -5.16
N LEU A 122 17.85 -43.61 -4.87
CA LEU A 122 17.26 -42.71 -5.83
C LEU A 122 18.21 -41.56 -6.25
N TYR A 123 19.43 -41.55 -5.73
CA TYR A 123 20.45 -40.51 -6.01
C TYR A 123 19.96 -39.06 -5.79
N ARG A 124 19.12 -38.85 -4.77
CA ARG A 124 18.63 -37.52 -4.43
C ARG A 124 19.64 -36.78 -3.58
N TYR A 125 19.64 -35.47 -3.69
CA TYR A 125 20.43 -34.58 -2.83
C TYR A 125 19.57 -34.10 -1.66
N HIS A 126 19.92 -34.53 -0.46
CA HIS A 126 19.27 -34.08 0.76
C HIS A 126 20.06 -32.94 1.35
N TRP A 127 19.52 -31.71 1.22
CA TRP A 127 20.12 -30.53 1.82
C TRP A 127 19.75 -30.48 3.30
N VAL A 128 20.75 -30.40 4.16
CA VAL A 128 20.59 -30.42 5.60
C VAL A 128 21.41 -29.33 6.29
N VAL A 129 21.02 -29.03 7.52
CA VAL A 129 21.81 -28.34 8.51
C VAL A 129 22.04 -29.32 9.66
N SER A 130 23.29 -29.68 9.91
CA SER A 130 23.64 -30.67 10.93
C SER A 130 23.81 -30.00 12.29
N LEU A 131 23.12 -30.56 13.29
CA LEU A 131 23.38 -30.30 14.70
C LEU A 131 24.20 -31.44 15.26
N SER A 132 25.33 -31.13 15.86
CA SER A 132 26.21 -32.12 16.44
C SER A 132 26.70 -31.71 17.82
N ARG A 133 26.91 -32.70 18.67
CA ARG A 133 27.50 -32.53 19.98
C ARG A 133 28.13 -33.82 20.45
N TYR A 134 29.24 -33.73 21.18
CA TYR A 134 29.83 -34.84 21.92
C TYR A 134 28.94 -35.17 23.12
N VAL A 135 28.57 -36.42 23.27
CA VAL A 135 27.61 -36.90 24.27
C VAL A 135 28.14 -38.13 25.01
N ASP A 136 27.72 -38.29 26.26
CA ASP A 136 27.93 -39.53 27.01
C ASP A 136 26.93 -40.58 26.57
N ILE A 137 27.37 -41.80 26.37
CA ILE A 137 26.59 -42.92 25.87
C ILE A 137 26.45 -43.94 26.97
N ASN A 138 25.24 -44.43 27.22
CA ASN A 138 24.99 -45.53 28.11
C ASN A 138 25.17 -46.87 27.34
N ASP A 139 26.32 -47.51 27.52
CA ASP A 139 26.69 -48.82 26.93
C ASP A 139 26.72 -49.92 28.02
N GLY A 140 25.72 -49.90 28.90
CA GLY A 140 25.56 -50.86 29.98
C GLY A 140 26.60 -50.72 31.10
N GLU A 141 27.63 -51.57 31.14
CA GLU A 141 28.63 -51.62 32.25
C GLU A 141 29.74 -50.54 32.09
N ILE A 142 29.99 -50.01 30.90
CA ILE A 142 31.08 -49.06 30.60
C ILE A 142 30.53 -47.79 30.03
N PRO A 143 30.71 -46.64 30.70
CA PRO A 143 30.32 -45.35 30.08
C PRO A 143 31.08 -45.13 28.77
N GLY A 144 30.37 -45.05 27.71
CA GLY A 144 30.90 -44.70 26.39
C GLY A 144 30.76 -43.19 26.11
N SER A 145 31.36 -42.76 25.03
CA SER A 145 31.15 -41.40 24.52
C SER A 145 31.16 -41.41 23.00
N GLY A 146 30.56 -40.41 22.42
CA GLY A 146 30.47 -40.31 20.97
C GLY A 146 29.82 -39.01 20.53
N VAL A 147 29.42 -38.93 19.26
CA VAL A 147 28.81 -37.76 18.67
C VAL A 147 27.37 -38.06 18.27
N LEU A 148 26.45 -37.34 18.88
CA LEU A 148 25.05 -37.30 18.43
C LEU A 148 24.92 -36.29 17.30
N LEU A 149 24.33 -36.74 16.20
CA LEU A 149 24.07 -35.95 15.00
C LEU A 149 22.57 -35.90 14.72
N VAL A 150 22.03 -34.69 14.51
CA VAL A 150 20.67 -34.47 14.02
C VAL A 150 20.76 -33.63 12.76
N ASP A 151 20.37 -34.19 11.66
CA ASP A 151 20.30 -33.48 10.37
C ASP A 151 18.92 -32.88 10.20
N MET A 152 18.82 -31.55 10.38
CA MET A 152 17.60 -30.78 10.10
C MET A 152 17.43 -30.61 8.58
N LYS A 153 16.22 -30.79 8.06
CA LYS A 153 15.92 -30.47 6.67
C LYS A 153 16.13 -28.99 6.39
N TYR A 154 16.94 -28.67 5.40
CA TYR A 154 17.18 -27.28 5.01
C TYR A 154 15.91 -26.56 4.55
N SER A 155 14.91 -27.29 4.02
CA SER A 155 13.60 -26.73 3.62
C SER A 155 12.89 -25.99 4.75
N VAL A 156 13.11 -26.35 6.02
CA VAL A 156 12.54 -25.66 7.19
C VAL A 156 12.90 -24.16 7.16
N ILE A 157 14.16 -23.84 6.82
CA ILE A 157 14.63 -22.45 6.71
C ILE A 157 14.34 -21.87 5.31
N GLU A 158 14.60 -22.68 4.27
CA GLU A 158 14.44 -22.23 2.88
C GLU A 158 13.02 -21.76 2.58
N ASP A 159 11.98 -22.46 3.04
CA ASP A 159 10.58 -22.13 2.78
C ASP A 159 10.17 -20.83 3.46
N VAL A 160 10.66 -20.55 4.66
CA VAL A 160 10.45 -19.27 5.35
C VAL A 160 11.05 -18.12 4.52
N LEU A 161 12.29 -18.28 4.08
CA LEU A 161 13.01 -17.26 3.32
C LEU A 161 12.46 -17.09 1.90
N LYS A 162 12.00 -18.13 1.25
CA LYS A 162 11.28 -18.06 -0.04
C LYS A 162 9.97 -17.27 0.12
N GLN A 163 9.18 -17.58 1.14
CA GLN A 163 7.90 -16.92 1.38
C GLN A 163 8.03 -15.40 1.52
N ILE A 164 9.03 -14.90 2.26
CA ILE A 164 9.24 -13.46 2.42
C ILE A 164 9.77 -12.81 1.14
N ASN A 165 10.58 -13.51 0.34
CA ASN A 165 11.09 -13.00 -0.92
C ASN A 165 10.01 -12.95 -2.02
N ASP A 166 9.14 -13.96 -2.09
CA ASP A 166 8.04 -14.01 -3.07
C ASP A 166 6.98 -12.91 -2.83
N SER A 167 6.82 -12.48 -1.58
CA SER A 167 5.89 -11.41 -1.20
C SER A 167 6.46 -10.00 -1.32
N SER A 168 7.74 -9.85 -1.62
CA SER A 168 8.49 -8.59 -1.56
C SER A 168 8.77 -8.04 -2.96
N GLU A 169 8.14 -6.92 -3.34
CA GLU A 169 8.39 -6.25 -4.62
C GLU A 169 9.73 -5.50 -4.60
N GLY A 170 10.78 -6.12 -5.16
CA GLY A 170 12.09 -5.50 -5.35
C GLY A 170 12.98 -5.41 -4.10
N ILE A 171 12.46 -5.75 -2.92
CA ILE A 171 13.22 -5.94 -1.68
C ILE A 171 13.61 -7.42 -1.65
N TYR A 172 14.82 -7.73 -1.22
CA TYR A 172 15.23 -9.12 -1.08
C TYR A 172 15.88 -9.39 0.27
N TYR A 173 15.75 -10.65 0.71
CA TYR A 173 16.24 -11.12 2.00
C TYR A 173 17.17 -12.28 1.77
N TYR A 174 18.34 -12.25 2.39
CA TYR A 174 19.30 -13.34 2.35
C TYR A 174 19.85 -13.62 3.74
N MET A 175 20.42 -14.79 3.93
CA MET A 175 20.96 -15.23 5.20
C MET A 175 22.41 -15.69 5.03
N ILE A 176 23.25 -15.30 5.97
CA ILE A 176 24.68 -15.67 6.03
C ILE A 176 25.04 -16.21 7.41
N SER A 177 26.10 -17.01 7.46
CA SER A 177 26.74 -17.43 8.70
C SER A 177 27.54 -16.29 9.31
N ARG A 178 28.04 -16.49 10.52
CA ARG A 178 28.86 -15.51 11.25
C ARG A 178 30.14 -15.16 10.51
N ASP A 179 30.72 -16.08 9.77
CA ASP A 179 31.94 -15.92 8.95
C ASP A 179 31.68 -15.51 7.50
N GLY A 180 30.42 -15.21 7.16
CA GLY A 180 30.02 -14.69 5.85
C GLY A 180 29.72 -15.76 4.79
N GLN A 181 29.65 -17.05 5.18
CA GLN A 181 29.21 -18.07 4.23
C GLN A 181 27.71 -17.93 3.92
N MET A 182 27.33 -18.13 2.67
CA MET A 182 25.95 -17.99 2.23
C MET A 182 25.10 -19.17 2.71
N ILE A 183 24.10 -18.90 3.55
CA ILE A 183 23.08 -19.86 4.00
C ILE A 183 21.94 -19.93 2.99
N TYR A 184 21.39 -18.77 2.63
CA TYR A 184 20.30 -18.64 1.66
C TYR A 184 20.44 -17.33 0.88
N HIS A 185 20.18 -17.40 -0.43
CA HIS A 185 20.03 -16.20 -1.25
C HIS A 185 18.98 -16.43 -2.34
N PRO A 186 18.01 -15.49 -2.57
CA PRO A 186 16.95 -15.66 -3.57
C PRO A 186 17.50 -15.72 -5.00
N ARG A 187 18.65 -15.07 -5.24
CA ARG A 187 19.33 -15.03 -6.55
C ARG A 187 20.51 -16.00 -6.63
N LYS A 188 20.47 -17.11 -5.90
CA LYS A 188 21.54 -18.13 -5.85
C LYS A 188 21.95 -18.63 -7.25
N THR A 189 20.96 -18.79 -8.14
CA THR A 189 21.24 -19.24 -9.53
C THR A 189 22.00 -18.19 -10.35
N GLU A 190 21.72 -16.90 -10.14
CA GLU A 190 22.44 -15.80 -10.81
C GLU A 190 23.86 -15.68 -10.27
N MET A 191 24.03 -15.83 -8.95
CA MET A 191 25.35 -15.85 -8.30
C MET A 191 26.20 -17.00 -8.84
N ALA A 192 25.63 -18.20 -8.96
CA ALA A 192 26.34 -19.37 -9.52
C ALA A 192 26.78 -19.19 -10.98
N ARG A 193 26.07 -18.32 -11.73
CA ARG A 193 26.41 -17.96 -13.12
C ARG A 193 27.32 -16.73 -13.23
N GLY A 194 27.73 -16.13 -12.10
CA GLY A 194 28.52 -14.89 -12.09
C GLY A 194 27.78 -13.65 -12.59
N LEU A 195 26.43 -13.67 -12.61
CA LEU A 195 25.60 -12.54 -13.04
C LEU A 195 25.26 -11.58 -11.90
N PHE A 196 25.50 -12.00 -10.67
CA PHE A 196 25.25 -11.23 -9.46
C PHE A 196 26.27 -11.61 -8.39
N GLU A 197 26.80 -10.60 -7.70
CA GLU A 197 27.72 -10.76 -6.57
C GLU A 197 27.13 -10.11 -5.33
N GLU A 198 27.15 -10.83 -4.19
CA GLU A 198 26.79 -10.28 -2.89
C GLU A 198 28.02 -10.23 -1.99
N ASN A 199 28.28 -9.08 -1.38
CA ASN A 199 29.43 -8.94 -0.49
C ASN A 199 29.10 -9.44 0.93
N SER A 200 28.95 -10.75 1.05
CA SER A 200 28.59 -11.42 2.31
C SER A 200 29.64 -11.25 3.41
N LEU A 201 30.94 -11.15 3.05
CA LEU A 201 32.02 -10.88 4.00
C LEU A 201 31.90 -9.50 4.65
N LYS A 202 31.53 -8.48 3.87
CA LYS A 202 31.27 -7.15 4.44
C LYS A 202 30.03 -7.15 5.30
N ALA A 203 28.99 -7.83 4.84
CA ALA A 203 27.72 -7.97 5.55
C ALA A 203 27.86 -8.71 6.88
N SER A 204 28.77 -9.69 6.99
CA SER A 204 29.03 -10.41 8.26
C SER A 204 29.59 -9.51 9.37
N GLY A 205 30.22 -8.39 9.01
CA GLY A 205 30.75 -7.40 9.94
C GLY A 205 29.71 -6.42 10.52
N TYR A 206 28.48 -6.38 9.99
CA TYR A 206 27.45 -5.51 10.54
C TYR A 206 26.84 -6.09 11.81
N GLU A 207 26.60 -5.24 12.80
CA GLU A 207 25.79 -5.58 13.95
C GLU A 207 24.29 -5.52 13.61
N GLU A 208 23.44 -5.90 14.54
CA GLU A 208 21.99 -5.77 14.40
C GLU A 208 21.59 -4.31 14.27
N GLY A 209 20.76 -3.99 13.28
CA GLY A 209 20.32 -2.63 13.02
C GLY A 209 20.17 -2.32 11.54
N THR A 210 19.99 -1.03 11.25
CA THR A 210 19.75 -0.52 9.88
C THR A 210 20.92 0.34 9.43
N TYR A 211 21.40 0.10 8.21
CA TYR A 211 22.56 0.75 7.61
C TYR A 211 22.21 1.31 6.24
N GLU A 212 22.76 2.47 5.89
CA GLU A 212 22.77 2.96 4.52
C GLU A 212 24.14 2.63 3.90
N ILE A 213 24.12 1.90 2.80
CA ILE A 213 25.31 1.52 2.05
C ILE A 213 25.23 2.04 0.62
N THR A 214 26.37 2.12 -0.04
CA THR A 214 26.45 2.41 -1.48
C THR A 214 27.16 1.24 -2.15
N THR A 215 26.41 0.56 -3.04
CA THR A 215 26.91 -0.57 -3.84
C THR A 215 26.81 -0.17 -5.30
N ASP A 216 27.92 -0.22 -6.04
CA ASP A 216 28.01 0.14 -7.47
C ASP A 216 27.44 1.53 -7.81
N GLY A 217 27.57 2.50 -6.89
CA GLY A 217 27.08 3.86 -7.06
C GLY A 217 25.59 4.06 -6.73
N HIS A 218 24.86 3.00 -6.38
CA HIS A 218 23.46 3.05 -5.93
C HIS A 218 23.38 2.99 -4.41
N LYS A 219 22.49 3.80 -3.84
CA LYS A 219 22.21 3.76 -2.41
C LYS A 219 21.25 2.64 -2.09
N GLU A 220 21.55 1.90 -1.04
CA GLU A 220 20.72 0.82 -0.53
C GLU A 220 20.58 0.96 0.98
N SER A 221 19.42 0.60 1.52
CA SER A 221 19.25 0.45 2.97
C SER A 221 19.28 -1.03 3.30
N VAL A 222 20.10 -1.39 4.27
CA VAL A 222 20.30 -2.78 4.71
C VAL A 222 19.86 -2.91 6.15
N VAL A 223 18.98 -3.86 6.41
CA VAL A 223 18.49 -4.20 7.74
C VAL A 223 19.06 -5.55 8.15
N VAL A 224 19.70 -5.61 9.29
CA VAL A 224 20.38 -6.81 9.82
C VAL A 224 19.70 -7.28 11.09
N GLY A 225 19.30 -8.56 11.12
CA GLY A 225 18.80 -9.26 12.30
C GLY A 225 19.68 -10.46 12.62
N ASN A 226 19.93 -10.71 13.89
CA ASN A 226 20.76 -11.83 14.37
C ASN A 226 19.90 -13.04 14.74
N ILE A 227 20.28 -14.22 14.23
CA ILE A 227 19.68 -15.49 14.63
C ILE A 227 20.40 -16.01 15.88
N ALA A 228 19.64 -16.20 16.95
CA ALA A 228 20.15 -16.79 18.17
C ALA A 228 20.67 -18.23 17.90
N TYR A 229 21.44 -18.79 18.81
CA TYR A 229 22.02 -20.13 18.75
C TYR A 229 23.06 -20.38 17.65
N THR A 230 22.88 -19.86 16.44
CA THR A 230 23.78 -20.10 15.30
C THR A 230 24.75 -18.95 15.06
N GLY A 231 24.38 -17.74 15.46
CA GLY A 231 25.08 -16.51 15.12
C GLY A 231 24.92 -16.14 13.63
N TRP A 232 23.97 -16.75 12.91
CA TRP A 232 23.64 -16.37 11.56
C TRP A 232 22.98 -14.99 11.51
N LYS A 233 23.04 -14.37 10.35
CA LYS A 233 22.44 -13.05 10.12
C LYS A 233 21.45 -13.11 9.00
N LEU A 234 20.25 -12.61 9.26
CA LEU A 234 19.25 -12.34 8.25
C LEU A 234 19.41 -10.89 7.80
N ILE A 235 19.52 -10.67 6.50
CA ILE A 235 19.78 -9.36 5.91
C ILE A 235 18.67 -9.05 4.91
N GLY A 236 17.97 -7.95 5.16
CA GLY A 236 16.98 -7.38 4.22
C GLY A 236 17.61 -6.19 3.48
N VAL A 237 17.57 -6.21 2.15
CA VAL A 237 18.10 -5.14 1.29
C VAL A 237 16.97 -4.40 0.60
N VAL A 238 16.95 -3.09 0.77
CA VAL A 238 15.98 -2.17 0.16
C VAL A 238 16.72 -1.30 -0.86
N PRO A 239 16.69 -1.63 -2.17
CA PRO A 239 17.34 -0.83 -3.20
C PRO A 239 16.69 0.55 -3.37
N GLU A 240 17.49 1.54 -3.80
CA GLU A 240 17.03 2.91 -4.08
C GLU A 240 15.90 2.94 -5.14
N SER A 241 15.93 2.02 -6.10
CA SER A 241 14.91 1.91 -7.14
C SER A 241 13.51 1.63 -6.59
N VAL A 242 13.38 0.81 -5.56
CA VAL A 242 12.11 0.52 -4.88
C VAL A 242 11.61 1.75 -4.13
N GLN A 243 12.52 2.48 -3.49
CA GLN A 243 12.22 3.71 -2.77
C GLN A 243 11.70 4.80 -3.72
N THR A 244 12.34 4.98 -4.87
CA THR A 244 11.96 6.01 -5.85
C THR A 244 10.72 5.65 -6.66
N ALA A 245 10.49 4.39 -6.99
CA ALA A 245 9.32 3.94 -7.73
C ALA A 245 8.00 4.21 -6.96
N ARG A 246 7.96 3.95 -5.66
CA ARG A 246 6.80 4.25 -4.81
C ARG A 246 6.50 5.75 -4.75
N ILE A 247 7.53 6.60 -4.61
CA ILE A 247 7.38 8.06 -4.60
C ILE A 247 6.83 8.56 -5.94
N ASN A 248 7.32 8.05 -7.06
CA ASN A 248 6.87 8.45 -8.39
C ASN A 248 5.41 8.04 -8.65
N ASN A 249 5.01 6.84 -8.25
CA ASN A 249 3.63 6.39 -8.34
C ASN A 249 2.70 7.29 -7.48
N PHE A 250 3.09 7.63 -6.26
CA PHE A 250 2.33 8.52 -5.39
C PHE A 250 2.19 9.93 -5.99
N ARG A 251 3.27 10.49 -6.56
CA ARG A 251 3.24 11.77 -7.30
C ARG A 251 2.30 11.73 -8.49
N TYR A 252 2.28 10.63 -9.24
CA TYR A 252 1.38 10.43 -10.35
C TYR A 252 -0.08 10.39 -9.90
N TYR A 253 -0.42 9.68 -8.83
CA TYR A 253 -1.78 9.66 -8.27
C TYR A 253 -2.23 11.04 -7.78
N ILE A 254 -1.36 11.79 -7.10
CA ILE A 254 -1.66 13.17 -6.69
C ILE A 254 -1.95 14.04 -7.91
N PHE A 255 -1.09 13.97 -8.93
CA PHE A 255 -1.24 14.77 -10.14
C PHE A 255 -2.54 14.46 -10.89
N THR A 256 -2.86 13.17 -11.06
CA THR A 256 -4.13 12.75 -11.71
C THR A 256 -5.35 13.18 -10.91
N THR A 257 -5.31 13.08 -9.58
CA THR A 257 -6.41 13.54 -8.72
C THR A 257 -6.63 15.05 -8.83
N ILE A 258 -5.57 15.85 -8.80
CA ILE A 258 -5.66 17.31 -8.98
C ILE A 258 -6.21 17.64 -10.36
N MET A 259 -5.78 16.95 -11.42
CA MET A 259 -6.26 17.16 -12.78
C MET A 259 -7.76 16.86 -12.92
N VAL A 260 -8.23 15.77 -12.32
CA VAL A 260 -9.66 15.40 -12.30
C VAL A 260 -10.49 16.45 -11.55
N LEU A 261 -10.03 16.91 -10.38
CA LEU A 261 -10.70 17.96 -9.62
C LEU A 261 -10.76 19.27 -10.37
N MET A 262 -9.67 19.66 -11.05
CA MET A 262 -9.63 20.87 -11.88
C MET A 262 -10.62 20.79 -13.06
N MET A 263 -10.70 19.64 -13.73
CA MET A 263 -11.66 19.39 -14.80
C MET A 263 -13.11 19.50 -14.27
N MET A 264 -13.40 18.93 -13.13
CA MET A 264 -14.71 18.99 -12.47
C MET A 264 -15.10 20.43 -12.11
N LEU A 265 -14.17 21.23 -11.61
CA LEU A 265 -14.38 22.66 -11.32
C LEU A 265 -14.64 23.47 -12.58
N LEU A 266 -13.92 23.22 -13.66
CA LEU A 266 -14.13 23.88 -14.94
C LEU A 266 -15.51 23.59 -15.53
N GLU A 267 -15.95 22.33 -15.52
CA GLU A 267 -17.28 21.95 -15.97
C GLU A 267 -18.38 22.49 -15.05
N GLY A 268 -18.18 22.45 -13.75
CA GLY A 268 -19.08 23.11 -12.78
C GLY A 268 -19.25 24.60 -13.06
N ASN A 269 -18.15 25.30 -13.28
CA ASN A 269 -18.18 26.73 -13.61
C ASN A 269 -18.89 27.01 -14.96
N ARG A 270 -18.70 26.17 -15.98
CA ARG A 270 -19.42 26.24 -17.25
C ARG A 270 -20.93 26.07 -17.07
N LEU A 271 -21.34 25.11 -16.23
CA LEU A 271 -22.75 24.85 -15.94
C LEU A 271 -23.41 26.02 -15.22
N ILE A 272 -22.75 26.58 -14.20
CA ILE A 272 -23.19 27.75 -13.45
C ILE A 272 -23.31 28.96 -14.41
N SER A 273 -22.29 29.20 -15.23
CA SER A 273 -22.28 30.27 -16.18
C SER A 273 -23.45 30.17 -17.19
N ARG A 274 -23.74 29.00 -17.72
CA ARG A 274 -24.80 28.76 -18.69
C ARG A 274 -26.20 28.81 -18.09
N LYS A 275 -26.39 28.24 -16.87
CA LYS A 275 -27.72 28.11 -16.26
C LYS A 275 -28.11 29.32 -15.41
N ILE A 276 -27.15 30.08 -14.90
CA ILE A 276 -27.39 31.18 -13.97
C ILE A 276 -26.87 32.52 -14.52
N SER A 277 -25.55 32.63 -14.71
CA SER A 277 -24.95 33.94 -15.02
C SER A 277 -25.40 34.54 -16.35
N LYS A 278 -25.42 33.75 -17.43
CA LYS A 278 -25.86 34.23 -18.74
C LYS A 278 -27.34 34.62 -18.77
N PRO A 279 -28.29 33.83 -18.25
CA PRO A 279 -29.70 34.20 -18.15
C PRO A 279 -29.95 35.47 -17.32
N ILE A 280 -29.30 35.59 -16.15
CA ILE A 280 -29.43 36.81 -15.32
C ILE A 280 -28.95 38.05 -16.09
N ARG A 281 -27.81 37.97 -16.77
CA ARG A 281 -27.27 39.06 -17.55
C ARG A 281 -28.18 39.45 -18.69
N LYS A 282 -28.79 38.49 -19.39
CA LYS A 282 -29.78 38.78 -20.44
C LYS A 282 -31.04 39.46 -19.91
N LEU A 283 -31.49 39.03 -18.71
CA LEU A 283 -32.62 39.69 -18.04
C LEU A 283 -32.26 41.14 -17.66
N ASP A 284 -31.08 41.36 -17.07
CA ASP A 284 -30.60 42.71 -16.74
C ASP A 284 -30.49 43.62 -17.99
N GLU A 285 -29.93 43.10 -19.10
CA GLU A 285 -29.85 43.84 -20.37
C GLU A 285 -31.23 44.16 -20.93
N SER A 286 -32.24 43.28 -20.83
CA SER A 286 -33.60 43.55 -21.27
C SER A 286 -34.31 44.59 -20.40
N VAL A 287 -34.08 44.59 -19.09
CA VAL A 287 -34.58 45.62 -18.17
C VAL A 287 -33.98 46.99 -18.48
N LYS A 288 -32.67 47.08 -18.67
CA LYS A 288 -31.98 48.32 -19.03
C LYS A 288 -32.47 48.91 -20.40
N THR A 289 -32.74 48.04 -21.35
CA THR A 289 -33.30 48.46 -22.64
C THR A 289 -34.69 49.12 -22.49
N TYR A 290 -35.53 48.56 -21.61
CA TYR A 290 -36.83 49.15 -21.30
C TYR A 290 -36.68 50.47 -20.56
N GLU A 291 -35.83 50.61 -19.57
CA GLU A 291 -35.55 51.86 -18.84
C GLU A 291 -35.06 52.97 -19.77
N ALA A 292 -34.33 52.61 -20.83
CA ALA A 292 -33.88 53.55 -21.86
C ALA A 292 -34.97 53.95 -22.88
N GLY A 293 -36.24 53.50 -22.70
CA GLY A 293 -37.38 53.85 -23.60
C GLY A 293 -37.52 52.86 -24.76
N GLY A 294 -36.86 51.74 -24.79
CA GLY A 294 -37.03 50.70 -25.80
C GLY A 294 -38.30 49.86 -25.58
N LYS A 295 -38.69 49.07 -26.60
CA LYS A 295 -39.80 48.11 -26.40
C LYS A 295 -39.41 47.01 -25.43
N PRO A 296 -40.29 46.61 -24.49
CA PRO A 296 -40.00 45.55 -23.51
C PRO A 296 -40.03 44.18 -24.16
N ASP A 297 -38.85 43.68 -24.51
CA ASP A 297 -38.67 42.25 -24.82
C ASP A 297 -37.93 41.61 -23.63
N ILE A 298 -38.68 41.36 -22.57
CA ILE A 298 -38.12 40.83 -21.32
C ILE A 298 -37.66 39.38 -21.54
N TYR A 299 -36.39 39.12 -21.29
CA TYR A 299 -35.83 37.76 -21.41
C TYR A 299 -36.47 36.82 -20.40
N ILE A 300 -37.10 35.73 -20.92
CA ILE A 300 -37.71 34.66 -20.12
C ILE A 300 -36.98 33.35 -20.44
N GLY A 301 -35.97 33.04 -19.63
CA GLY A 301 -35.15 31.84 -19.79
C GLY A 301 -34.28 31.56 -18.60
N GLY A 302 -33.51 30.45 -18.63
CA GLY A 302 -32.65 29.99 -17.52
C GLY A 302 -33.35 28.99 -16.59
N SER A 303 -32.95 28.98 -15.30
CA SER A 303 -33.57 28.11 -14.29
C SER A 303 -35.04 28.51 -14.02
N SER A 304 -35.76 27.64 -13.29
CA SER A 304 -37.16 27.91 -12.90
C SER A 304 -37.32 29.24 -12.17
N GLU A 305 -36.37 29.57 -11.32
CA GLU A 305 -36.34 30.77 -10.49
C GLU A 305 -36.11 32.02 -11.36
N ILE A 306 -35.18 31.93 -12.30
CA ILE A 306 -34.87 33.05 -13.21
C ILE A 306 -36.01 33.27 -14.19
N ARG A 307 -36.65 32.23 -14.69
CA ARG A 307 -37.86 32.34 -15.51
C ARG A 307 -39.00 32.99 -14.77
N HIS A 308 -39.24 32.56 -13.53
CA HIS A 308 -40.26 33.17 -12.66
C HIS A 308 -39.99 34.67 -12.44
N LEU A 309 -38.72 35.03 -12.21
CA LEU A 309 -38.32 36.44 -12.10
C LEU A 309 -38.61 37.22 -13.39
N GLY A 310 -38.25 36.62 -14.55
CA GLY A 310 -38.56 37.23 -15.86
C GLY A 310 -40.05 37.49 -16.07
N TYR A 311 -40.91 36.51 -15.76
CA TYR A 311 -42.37 36.70 -15.82
C TYR A 311 -42.88 37.77 -14.86
N SER A 312 -42.31 37.83 -13.65
CA SER A 312 -42.69 38.81 -12.65
C SER A 312 -42.34 40.25 -13.08
N VAL A 313 -41.16 40.41 -13.66
CA VAL A 313 -40.73 41.69 -14.22
C VAL A 313 -41.62 42.09 -15.42
N GLN A 314 -41.89 41.19 -16.37
CA GLN A 314 -42.75 41.43 -17.51
C GLN A 314 -44.16 41.89 -17.06
N ARG A 315 -44.79 41.16 -16.14
CA ARG A 315 -46.10 41.49 -15.59
C ARG A 315 -46.11 42.87 -14.91
N SER A 316 -45.01 43.19 -14.21
CA SER A 316 -44.88 44.52 -13.57
C SER A 316 -44.86 45.65 -14.61
N TYR A 317 -44.16 45.47 -15.72
CA TYR A 317 -44.13 46.45 -16.79
C TYR A 317 -45.47 46.58 -17.53
N GLU A 318 -46.13 45.48 -17.85
CA GLU A 318 -47.49 45.48 -18.43
C GLU A 318 -48.48 46.24 -17.51
N ARG A 319 -48.34 46.09 -16.21
CA ARG A 319 -49.17 46.79 -15.24
C ARG A 319 -48.87 48.29 -15.20
N ILE A 320 -47.58 48.67 -15.27
CA ILE A 320 -47.16 50.07 -15.35
C ILE A 320 -47.69 50.71 -16.63
N GLU A 321 -47.60 50.06 -17.78
CA GLU A 321 -48.12 50.54 -19.05
C GLU A 321 -49.64 50.79 -18.99
N THR A 322 -50.40 49.81 -18.46
CA THR A 322 -51.85 49.96 -18.26
C THR A 322 -52.21 51.15 -17.35
N LEU A 323 -51.45 51.32 -16.24
CA LEU A 323 -51.67 52.43 -15.32
C LEU A 323 -51.33 53.80 -15.97
N MET A 324 -50.28 53.85 -16.78
CA MET A 324 -49.92 55.05 -17.53
C MET A 324 -50.99 55.44 -18.53
N GLU A 325 -51.53 54.50 -19.29
CA GLU A 325 -52.66 54.73 -20.22
C GLU A 325 -53.91 55.25 -19.47
N GLU A 326 -54.20 54.66 -18.31
CA GLU A 326 -55.34 55.12 -17.49
C GLU A 326 -55.13 56.53 -16.91
N ILE A 327 -53.90 56.84 -16.46
CA ILE A 327 -53.55 58.20 -16.03
C ILE A 327 -53.70 59.19 -17.16
N ILE A 328 -53.21 58.91 -18.38
CA ILE A 328 -53.35 59.76 -19.57
C ILE A 328 -54.82 59.96 -19.92
N ARG A 329 -55.62 58.88 -19.87
CA ARG A 329 -57.04 58.94 -20.09
C ARG A 329 -57.73 59.86 -19.05
N GLN A 330 -57.49 59.68 -17.81
CA GLN A 330 -58.07 60.52 -16.74
C GLN A 330 -57.64 61.97 -16.85
N GLN A 331 -56.36 62.25 -17.18
CA GLN A 331 -55.90 63.60 -17.41
C GLN A 331 -56.63 64.29 -18.61
N ASN A 332 -56.83 63.53 -19.70
CA ASN A 332 -57.56 64.04 -20.89
C ASN A 332 -59.03 64.30 -20.57
N GLU A 333 -59.69 63.38 -19.83
CA GLU A 333 -61.06 63.56 -19.35
C GLU A 333 -61.20 64.80 -18.44
N ARG A 334 -60.27 64.91 -17.51
CA ARG A 334 -60.24 66.12 -16.63
C ARG A 334 -60.03 67.41 -17.38
N ARG A 335 -59.05 67.40 -18.32
CA ARG A 335 -58.77 68.57 -19.16
C ARG A 335 -59.97 68.94 -19.98
N LYS A 336 -60.70 67.95 -20.57
CA LYS A 336 -61.95 68.18 -21.33
C LYS A 336 -63.03 68.77 -20.40
N SER A 337 -63.23 68.19 -19.19
CA SER A 337 -64.18 68.70 -18.23
C SER A 337 -63.86 70.14 -17.79
N GLU A 338 -62.57 70.46 -17.58
CA GLU A 338 -62.12 71.85 -17.27
C GLU A 338 -62.42 72.82 -18.43
N LEU A 339 -62.18 72.37 -19.67
CA LEU A 339 -62.53 73.16 -20.91
C LEU A 339 -64.04 73.35 -21.05
N ASP A 340 -64.84 72.32 -20.84
CA ASP A 340 -66.28 72.36 -20.86
C ASP A 340 -66.84 73.29 -19.80
N ALA A 341 -66.25 73.21 -18.55
CA ALA A 341 -66.62 74.17 -17.50
C ALA A 341 -66.27 75.64 -17.84
N LEU A 342 -65.09 75.90 -18.43
CA LEU A 342 -64.68 77.21 -18.89
C LEU A 342 -65.57 77.68 -20.01
N GLN A 343 -65.94 76.83 -20.98
CA GLN A 343 -66.88 77.15 -22.04
C GLN A 343 -68.27 77.48 -21.48
N SER A 344 -68.74 76.77 -20.45
CA SER A 344 -70.04 77.04 -19.82
C SER A 344 -70.08 78.38 -19.05
N GLN A 345 -68.90 78.86 -18.60
CA GLN A 345 -68.80 80.23 -17.98
C GLN A 345 -68.94 81.39 -19.05
N ILE A 346 -68.73 81.09 -20.32
CA ILE A 346 -69.06 82.03 -21.40
C ILE A 346 -70.55 81.88 -21.60
N ASN A 347 -71.36 82.82 -21.08
CA ASN A 347 -72.78 82.77 -21.21
C ASN A 347 -73.15 82.83 -22.72
N PRO A 348 -73.62 81.76 -23.36
CA PRO A 348 -73.90 81.73 -24.81
C PRO A 348 -74.93 82.73 -25.17
N HIS A 349 -75.88 82.98 -24.29
CA HIS A 349 -76.95 83.94 -24.48
C HIS A 349 -76.41 85.42 -24.54
N PHE A 350 -75.38 85.69 -23.72
CA PHE A 350 -74.71 86.98 -23.76
C PHE A 350 -73.97 87.20 -25.11
N LEU A 351 -73.25 86.16 -25.58
CA LEU A 351 -72.56 86.20 -26.88
C LEU A 351 -73.56 86.38 -28.05
N TYR A 352 -74.64 85.56 -28.04
CA TYR A 352 -75.72 85.73 -29.07
C TYR A 352 -76.32 87.09 -29.02
N ASN A 353 -76.70 87.57 -27.86
CA ASN A 353 -77.30 88.92 -27.72
C ASN A 353 -76.33 90.05 -28.14
N THR A 354 -75.03 89.88 -27.84
CA THR A 354 -74.02 90.87 -28.23
C THR A 354 -73.77 90.85 -29.73
N LEU A 355 -73.65 89.62 -30.32
CA LEU A 355 -73.56 89.50 -31.82
C LEU A 355 -74.80 90.02 -32.55
N GLU A 356 -75.98 89.72 -32.02
CA GLU A 356 -77.27 90.22 -32.56
C GLU A 356 -77.36 91.75 -32.47
N SER A 357 -76.91 92.25 -31.29
CA SER A 357 -76.85 93.75 -31.14
C SER A 357 -75.85 94.39 -32.08
N ILE A 358 -74.69 93.76 -32.33
CA ILE A 358 -73.70 94.26 -33.32
C ILE A 358 -74.25 94.11 -34.73
N THR A 359 -74.95 93.01 -35.07
CA THR A 359 -75.59 92.81 -36.36
C THR A 359 -76.68 93.90 -36.61
N TRP A 360 -77.53 94.14 -35.59
CA TRP A 360 -78.51 95.22 -35.60
C TRP A 360 -77.88 96.64 -35.78
N MET A 361 -76.72 96.91 -35.13
CA MET A 361 -76.01 98.20 -35.31
C MET A 361 -75.39 98.31 -36.70
N VAL A 362 -74.89 97.22 -37.30
CA VAL A 362 -74.34 97.21 -38.65
C VAL A 362 -75.46 97.40 -39.73
N GLU A 363 -76.64 96.75 -39.46
CA GLU A 363 -77.79 96.93 -40.34
C GLU A 363 -78.40 98.34 -40.24
N ALA A 364 -78.42 98.95 -39.06
CA ALA A 364 -78.88 100.29 -38.83
C ALA A 364 -77.99 101.36 -39.55
N GLN A 365 -76.69 101.13 -39.64
CA GLN A 365 -75.75 102.03 -40.39
C GLN A 365 -75.82 101.87 -41.90
N LYS A 366 -76.52 100.86 -42.45
CA LYS A 366 -76.74 100.70 -43.87
C LYS A 366 -77.98 101.42 -44.41
N ASN A 367 -78.82 102.02 -43.52
CA ASN A 367 -80.06 102.71 -43.88
C ASN A 367 -80.00 104.25 -43.67
N GLU A 368 -78.82 104.79 -43.46
CA GLU A 368 -78.55 106.24 -43.68
C GLU A 368 -77.66 106.36 -44.93
#